data_a804dcf66cdeff7ef86571a7a5b37d4f
#
_entry.id   a804dcf66cdeff7ef86571a7a5b37d4f
#
_cell.length_a   1.000
_cell.length_b   1.000
_cell.length_c   1.000
_cell.angle_alpha   90.00
_cell.angle_beta   90.00
_cell.angle_gamma   90.00
#
_symmetry.space_group_name_H-M   'P 1'
#
loop_
_entity.id
_entity.type
_entity.pdbx_description
1 polymer ?
#
loop_
_entity_poly.entity_id
_entity_poly.type
_entity_poly.pdbx_seq_one_letter_code
_entity_poly.pdbx_strand_id
1 'polypeptide(L)'
;MFYELPIRNKPAVPYRHKRFYEAGGNKVRIWGKCEVTNQYFEMFAPTDEFYAYLQGNVIISRALKSVSPEEREFLLSGTSPEGWKVLFPPK
;
A
#
# COMPACT_ATOMS: atom_id res chain seq x y z
N MET A 1 11.66 2.29 -14.71
CA MET A 1 10.39 1.72 -15.17
C MET A 1 9.52 1.34 -13.97
N PHE A 2 8.25 1.67 -14.00
CA PHE A 2 7.34 1.36 -12.90
C PHE A 2 6.33 0.29 -13.31
N TYR A 3 5.74 -0.35 -12.31
CA TYR A 3 4.77 -1.43 -12.50
C TYR A 3 3.50 -1.13 -11.71
N GLU A 4 2.38 -1.66 -12.19
CA GLU A 4 1.12 -1.55 -11.48
C GLU A 4 1.10 -2.53 -10.30
N LEU A 5 0.69 -2.05 -9.12
CA LEU A 5 0.59 -2.90 -7.95
C LEU A 5 -0.64 -3.81 -8.08
N PRO A 6 -0.47 -5.14 -7.94
CA PRO A 6 -1.61 -6.04 -8.05
C PRO A 6 -2.58 -5.87 -6.89
N ILE A 7 -3.87 -6.09 -7.18
CA ILE A 7 -4.93 -6.07 -6.18
C ILE A 7 -5.07 -7.48 -5.62
N ARG A 8 -4.76 -7.66 -4.34
CA ARG A 8 -4.81 -8.97 -3.71
C ARG A 8 -6.10 -9.22 -2.95
N ASN A 9 -6.60 -8.20 -2.26
CA ASN A 9 -7.83 -8.32 -1.49
C ASN A 9 -8.95 -7.63 -2.24
N LYS A 10 -10.13 -8.25 -2.25
CA LYS A 10 -11.33 -7.63 -2.82
C LYS A 10 -11.89 -6.68 -1.77
N PRO A 11 -11.81 -5.36 -1.98
CA PRO A 11 -12.38 -4.41 -1.03
C PRO A 11 -13.91 -4.43 -1.09
N ALA A 12 -14.54 -3.96 -0.04
CA ALA A 12 -16.00 -3.80 -0.01
C ALA A 12 -16.45 -2.81 -1.09
N VAL A 13 -15.61 -1.82 -1.39
CA VAL A 13 -15.83 -0.85 -2.46
C VAL A 13 -14.81 -1.10 -3.56
N PRO A 14 -15.23 -1.19 -4.83
CA PRO A 14 -14.26 -1.42 -5.91
C PRO A 14 -13.19 -0.35 -5.98
N TYR A 15 -11.99 -0.75 -6.34
CA TYR A 15 -10.90 0.20 -6.54
C TYR A 15 -11.24 1.13 -7.71
N ARG A 16 -11.11 2.43 -7.46
CA ARG A 16 -11.30 3.46 -8.48
C ARG A 16 -9.97 3.89 -9.08
N HIS A 17 -8.87 3.72 -8.35
CA HIS A 17 -7.55 4.18 -8.73
C HIS A 17 -6.56 3.04 -8.74
N LYS A 18 -5.59 3.14 -9.64
CA LYS A 18 -4.48 2.20 -9.71
C LYS A 18 -3.37 2.67 -8.78
N ARG A 19 -2.58 1.71 -8.32
CA ARG A 19 -1.39 1.97 -7.51
C ARG A 19 -0.21 1.37 -8.24
N PHE A 20 0.94 2.01 -8.10
CA PHE A 20 2.13 1.65 -8.85
C PHE A 20 3.32 1.51 -7.91
N TYR A 21 4.34 0.81 -8.37
CA TYR A 21 5.59 0.70 -7.64
C TYR A 21 6.78 0.72 -8.59
N GLU A 22 7.92 1.16 -8.06
CA GLU A 22 9.17 1.21 -8.79
C GLU A 22 10.30 0.86 -7.84
N ALA A 23 11.11 -0.13 -8.22
CA ALA A 23 12.27 -0.53 -7.41
C ALA A 23 13.42 0.47 -7.62
N GLY A 24 14.02 0.90 -6.52
CA GLY A 24 15.15 1.82 -6.57
C GLY A 24 16.22 1.39 -5.58
N GLY A 25 17.03 0.40 -5.94
CA GLY A 25 18.08 -0.07 -5.06
C GLY A 25 17.53 -0.85 -3.88
N ASN A 26 17.75 -0.35 -2.66
CA ASN A 26 17.31 -1.02 -1.45
C ASN A 26 15.93 -0.64 -0.96
N LYS A 27 15.23 0.21 -1.73
CA LYS A 27 13.87 0.64 -1.40
C LYS A 27 12.98 0.56 -2.63
N VAL A 28 11.69 0.32 -2.39
CA VAL A 28 10.67 0.36 -3.44
C VAL A 28 9.75 1.54 -3.14
N ARG A 29 9.54 2.38 -4.14
CA ARG A 29 8.59 3.49 -4.07
C ARG A 29 7.22 2.97 -4.49
N ILE A 30 6.20 3.28 -3.71
CA ILE A 30 4.81 2.88 -3.99
C ILE A 30 3.97 4.14 -3.95
N TRP A 31 3.09 4.33 -4.95
CA TRP A 31 2.27 5.55 -5.02
C TRP A 31 0.92 5.30 -5.69
N GLY A 32 0.02 6.22 -5.47
CA GLY A 32 -1.30 6.19 -6.06
C GLY A 32 -2.25 7.12 -5.32
N LYS A 33 -3.48 7.22 -5.79
CA LYS A 33 -4.49 8.02 -5.12
C LYS A 33 -5.22 7.17 -4.08
N CYS A 34 -5.45 7.77 -2.91
CA CYS A 34 -6.22 7.13 -1.85
C CYS A 34 -7.67 6.95 -2.30
N GLU A 35 -8.23 5.77 -2.04
CA GLU A 35 -9.62 5.47 -2.41
C GLU A 35 -10.64 6.29 -1.63
N VAL A 36 -10.27 6.77 -0.44
CA VAL A 36 -11.16 7.54 0.44
C VAL A 36 -11.05 9.04 0.18
N THR A 37 -9.82 9.58 0.20
CA THR A 37 -9.60 11.02 0.10
C THR A 37 -9.43 11.51 -1.32
N ASN A 38 -9.16 10.60 -2.26
CA ASN A 38 -8.84 10.94 -3.65
C ASN A 38 -7.56 11.78 -3.77
N GLN A 39 -6.74 11.78 -2.71
CA GLN A 39 -5.48 12.50 -2.66
C GLN A 39 -4.33 11.56 -2.98
N TYR A 40 -3.30 12.09 -3.61
CA TYR A 40 -2.09 11.35 -3.93
C TYR A 40 -1.35 10.96 -2.66
N PHE A 41 -0.88 9.72 -2.61
CA PHE A 41 -0.11 9.20 -1.48
C PHE A 41 1.11 8.45 -2.00
N GLU A 42 2.23 8.61 -1.32
CA GLU A 42 3.47 7.95 -1.66
C GLU A 42 4.08 7.33 -0.40
N MET A 43 4.64 6.14 -0.54
CA MET A 43 5.33 5.47 0.56
C MET A 43 6.53 4.70 0.03
N PHE A 44 7.40 4.28 0.94
CA PHE A 44 8.58 3.47 0.62
C PHE A 44 8.61 2.24 1.50
N ALA A 45 9.13 1.14 0.95
CA ALA A 45 9.31 -0.11 1.68
C ALA A 45 10.68 -0.68 1.33
N PRO A 46 11.33 -1.41 2.26
CA PRO A 46 12.55 -2.14 1.90
C PRO A 46 12.28 -3.13 0.77
N THR A 47 13.22 -3.24 -0.16
CA THR A 47 13.04 -4.06 -1.36
C THR A 47 12.76 -5.53 -1.01
N ASP A 48 13.52 -6.10 -0.08
CA ASP A 48 13.34 -7.50 0.32
C ASP A 48 11.97 -7.75 0.94
N GLU A 49 11.50 -6.81 1.77
CA GLU A 49 10.18 -6.93 2.39
C GLU A 49 9.06 -6.81 1.37
N PHE A 50 9.22 -5.88 0.42
CA PHE A 50 8.20 -5.67 -0.59
C PHE A 50 8.06 -6.90 -1.49
N TYR A 51 9.17 -7.51 -1.91
CA TYR A 51 9.11 -8.69 -2.74
C TYR A 51 8.60 -9.91 -1.99
N ALA A 52 8.89 -10.03 -0.69
CA ALA A 52 8.28 -11.07 0.13
C ALA A 52 6.75 -10.92 0.18
N TYR A 53 6.28 -9.68 0.26
CA TYR A 53 4.85 -9.38 0.20
C TYR A 53 4.25 -9.79 -1.16
N LEU A 54 4.94 -9.44 -2.27
CA LEU A 54 4.45 -9.78 -3.61
C LEU A 54 4.36 -11.29 -3.86
N GLN A 55 5.27 -12.06 -3.28
CA GLN A 55 5.25 -13.52 -3.42
C GLN A 55 4.04 -14.14 -2.74
N GLY A 56 3.52 -13.51 -1.69
CA GLY A 56 2.30 -13.96 -1.04
C GLY A 56 2.44 -15.17 -0.13
N ASN A 57 3.66 -15.60 0.18
CA ASN A 57 3.91 -16.77 1.01
C ASN A 57 3.91 -16.47 2.51
N VAL A 58 3.90 -15.19 2.85
CA VAL A 58 3.99 -14.72 4.25
C VAL A 58 2.91 -13.67 4.45
N ILE A 59 2.29 -13.66 5.64
CA ILE A 59 1.28 -12.65 5.95
C ILE A 59 1.91 -11.25 5.92
N ILE A 60 1.11 -10.25 5.58
CA ILE A 60 1.63 -8.91 5.29
C ILE A 60 2.38 -8.29 6.49
N SER A 61 1.91 -8.53 7.72
CA SER A 61 2.56 -7.98 8.91
C SER A 61 3.96 -8.55 9.13
N ARG A 62 4.22 -9.76 8.64
CA ARG A 62 5.55 -10.38 8.70
C ARG A 62 6.41 -9.98 7.50
N ALA A 63 5.80 -9.89 6.32
CA ALA A 63 6.53 -9.52 5.11
C ALA A 63 7.00 -8.07 5.19
N LEU A 64 6.12 -7.17 5.61
CA LEU A 64 6.39 -5.73 5.65
C LEU A 64 6.56 -5.24 7.10
N LYS A 65 7.41 -5.92 7.84
CA LYS A 65 7.60 -5.65 9.28
C LYS A 65 8.14 -4.24 9.57
N SER A 66 8.85 -3.63 8.63
CA SER A 66 9.40 -2.27 8.79
C SER A 66 8.43 -1.19 8.34
N VAL A 67 7.30 -1.57 7.76
CA VAL A 67 6.29 -0.65 7.25
C VAL A 67 5.19 -0.49 8.30
N SER A 68 4.74 0.74 8.53
CA SER A 68 3.72 1.00 9.54
C SER A 68 2.38 0.34 9.18
N PRO A 69 1.52 0.04 10.17
CA PRO A 69 0.20 -0.53 9.88
C PRO A 69 -0.64 0.35 8.94
N GLU A 70 -0.55 1.67 9.09
CA GLU A 70 -1.30 2.60 8.23
C GLU A 70 -0.81 2.54 6.79
N GLU A 71 0.50 2.42 6.58
CA GLU A 71 1.06 2.31 5.24
C GLU A 71 0.75 0.94 4.62
N ARG A 72 0.78 -0.12 5.43
CA ARG A 72 0.39 -1.45 4.95
C ARG A 72 -1.05 -1.46 4.46
N GLU A 73 -1.91 -0.69 5.12
CA GLU A 73 -3.32 -0.60 4.72
C GLU A 73 -3.47 -0.02 3.32
N PHE A 74 -2.60 0.94 2.95
CA PHE A 74 -2.62 1.47 1.59
C PHE A 74 -2.32 0.38 0.56
N LEU A 75 -1.42 -0.55 0.88
CA LEU A 75 -1.11 -1.68 -0.01
C LEU A 75 -2.27 -2.65 -0.12
N LEU A 76 -3.02 -2.85 0.97
CA LEU A 76 -4.14 -3.80 0.99
C LEU A 76 -5.41 -3.26 0.36
N SER A 77 -5.82 -2.07 0.78
CA SER A 77 -7.14 -1.53 0.43
C SER A 77 -7.10 -0.25 -0.40
N GLY A 78 -5.92 0.34 -0.57
CA GLY A 78 -5.82 1.62 -1.26
C GLY A 78 -6.16 2.81 -0.37
N THR A 79 -6.30 2.60 0.94
CA THR A 79 -6.63 3.66 1.89
C THR A 79 -5.36 4.19 2.54
N SER A 80 -5.05 5.48 2.32
CA SER A 80 -3.89 6.14 2.91
C SER A 80 -4.11 6.38 4.41
N PRO A 81 -3.05 6.75 5.17
CA PRO A 81 -3.22 7.13 6.56
C PRO A 81 -4.24 8.24 6.76
N GLU A 82 -4.28 9.23 5.87
CA GLU A 82 -5.28 10.30 5.93
C GLU A 82 -6.68 9.79 5.66
N GLY A 83 -6.82 8.86 4.70
CA GLY A 83 -8.10 8.22 4.41
C GLY A 83 -8.61 7.42 5.59
N TRP A 84 -7.70 6.74 6.30
CA TRP A 84 -8.05 5.98 7.48
C TRP A 84 -8.61 6.89 8.58
N LYS A 85 -8.04 8.09 8.73
CA LYS A 85 -8.54 9.07 9.69
C LYS A 85 -9.93 9.58 9.33
N VAL A 86 -10.26 9.63 8.04
CA VAL A 86 -11.60 10.01 7.59
C VAL A 86 -12.62 8.93 7.95
N LEU A 87 -12.26 7.65 7.73
CA LEU A 87 -13.13 6.53 8.03
C LEU A 87 -13.27 6.29 9.54
N PHE A 88 -12.19 6.49 10.28
CA PHE A 88 -12.11 6.24 11.73
C PHE A 88 -11.48 7.45 12.40
N PRO A 89 -12.24 8.56 12.53
CA PRO A 89 -11.67 9.79 13.10
C PRO A 89 -11.26 9.57 14.55
N PRO A 90 -10.16 10.20 14.97
CA PRO A 90 -9.75 10.13 16.37
C PRO A 90 -10.79 10.80 17.26
N LYS A 91 -11.00 10.23 18.43
CA LYS A 91 -11.92 10.77 19.40
C LYS A 91 -11.30 11.96 20.12
#